data_a6142fae8ae90e4088e4e3ae0d608548
#
_entry.id   a6142fae8ae90e4088e4e3ae0d608548
#
_cell.length_a   1.000
_cell.length_b   1.000
_cell.length_c   1.000
_cell.angle_alpha   90.00
_cell.angle_beta   90.00
_cell.angle_gamma   90.00
#
_symmetry.space_group_name_H-M   'P 1'
#
loop_
_entity.id
_entity.type
_entity.pdbx_description
1 polymer ?
#
loop_
_entity_poly.entity_id
_entity_poly.type
_entity_poly.pdbx_seq_one_letter_code
_entity_poly.pdbx_strand_id
1 'polypeptide(L)'
;DIESTLRDFAEQGYDLIIAHGFQWTDPALVVSPDYPDTKIFVFTGYASGPGVASISPLQQEGTFPLGALAGMMTETNVVGFVGGQPYPNLINIFEGFKAGAMYTNSDVEVRGSWTEGWDDPAKGNAAEEAQIAQGAEILFHTADTAGQGMIRAAQDHGIYAFGAVLDQNVTLDWASDTILTSFVLDIEKSFEYAYTVTNEGNFVGEMIEPGIETGPGGPGDGIVYLAPFHELEGAVPQDVKNRLDAIVSDIQNGYLVIPFTAEFTAAGESALTIDESVAATEVASEGGGCLIATAAFGSEMAPQVQFLREIRDNTVLQTESGTNFMTGFNQFYYSFSPVIADYERENPAFKE
;
A
#
# COMPACT_ATOMS: atom_id res chain seq x y z
N ASP A 1 -28.80 -0.04 -12.81
CA ASP A 1 -28.81 0.41 -11.42
C ASP A 1 -28.23 -0.69 -10.53
N ILE A 2 -27.21 -0.33 -9.73
CA ILE A 2 -26.45 -1.28 -8.90
C ILE A 2 -27.34 -2.02 -7.90
N GLU A 3 -28.25 -1.32 -7.23
CA GLU A 3 -29.18 -1.91 -6.27
C GLU A 3 -30.09 -2.94 -6.94
N SER A 4 -30.64 -2.63 -8.11
CA SER A 4 -31.45 -3.56 -8.89
C SER A 4 -30.67 -4.83 -9.28
N THR A 5 -29.40 -4.67 -9.67
CA THR A 5 -28.55 -5.81 -10.00
C THR A 5 -28.33 -6.75 -8.81
N LEU A 6 -28.06 -6.20 -7.62
CA LEU A 6 -27.92 -7.01 -6.40
C LEU A 6 -29.21 -7.75 -6.05
N ARG A 7 -30.37 -7.07 -6.14
CA ARG A 7 -31.69 -7.68 -5.93
C ARG A 7 -31.93 -8.81 -6.91
N ASP A 8 -31.68 -8.60 -8.20
CA ASP A 8 -31.87 -9.60 -9.24
C ASP A 8 -31.05 -10.87 -8.96
N PHE A 9 -29.81 -10.76 -8.48
CA PHE A 9 -29.02 -11.93 -8.10
C PHE A 9 -29.55 -12.60 -6.82
N ALA A 10 -29.91 -11.83 -5.80
CA ALA A 10 -30.46 -12.37 -4.56
C ALA A 10 -31.83 -13.10 -4.81
N GLU A 11 -32.70 -12.54 -5.65
CA GLU A 11 -33.98 -13.16 -6.05
C GLU A 11 -33.78 -14.46 -6.84
N GLN A 12 -32.68 -14.61 -7.57
CA GLN A 12 -32.30 -15.85 -8.24
C GLN A 12 -31.79 -16.92 -7.27
N GLY A 13 -31.61 -16.58 -5.97
CA GLY A 13 -31.25 -17.53 -4.93
C GLY A 13 -29.75 -17.84 -4.88
N TYR A 14 -28.88 -16.89 -5.26
CA TYR A 14 -27.45 -17.04 -5.04
C TYR A 14 -27.13 -16.92 -3.56
N ASP A 15 -26.37 -17.87 -3.01
CA ASP A 15 -25.92 -17.87 -1.61
C ASP A 15 -24.83 -16.82 -1.37
N LEU A 16 -24.03 -16.51 -2.41
CA LEU A 16 -22.92 -15.57 -2.38
C LEU A 16 -22.96 -14.64 -3.60
N ILE A 17 -22.85 -13.35 -3.34
CA ILE A 17 -22.61 -12.30 -4.35
C ILE A 17 -21.28 -11.63 -4.03
N ILE A 18 -20.36 -11.61 -5.00
CA ILE A 18 -19.11 -10.84 -4.89
C ILE A 18 -19.26 -9.63 -5.79
N ALA A 19 -19.26 -8.45 -5.19
CA ALA A 19 -19.33 -7.16 -5.86
C ALA A 19 -17.95 -6.49 -5.85
N HIS A 20 -17.45 -6.08 -7.01
CA HIS A 20 -16.15 -5.44 -7.12
C HIS A 20 -16.31 -3.94 -7.38
N GLY A 21 -15.83 -3.15 -6.46
CA GLY A 21 -15.79 -1.70 -6.57
C GLY A 21 -16.43 -0.98 -5.40
N PHE A 22 -15.84 0.11 -5.00
CA PHE A 22 -16.26 0.99 -3.93
C PHE A 22 -17.76 1.36 -3.96
N GLN A 23 -18.30 1.62 -5.16
CA GLN A 23 -19.67 2.06 -5.37
C GLN A 23 -20.75 1.01 -5.02
N TRP A 24 -20.37 -0.23 -4.79
CA TRP A 24 -21.28 -1.31 -4.43
C TRP A 24 -21.62 -1.36 -2.93
N THR A 25 -20.87 -0.64 -2.08
CA THR A 25 -20.99 -0.77 -0.63
C THR A 25 -22.35 -0.34 -0.10
N ASP A 26 -22.81 0.89 -0.38
CA ASP A 26 -24.11 1.36 0.08
C ASP A 26 -25.27 0.55 -0.48
N PRO A 27 -25.33 0.24 -1.79
CA PRO A 27 -26.36 -0.65 -2.32
C PRO A 27 -26.38 -2.04 -1.66
N ALA A 28 -25.23 -2.63 -1.35
CA ALA A 28 -25.16 -3.91 -0.66
C ALA A 28 -25.80 -3.85 0.75
N LEU A 29 -25.48 -2.80 1.51
CA LEU A 29 -26.04 -2.56 2.84
C LEU A 29 -27.56 -2.29 2.81
N VAL A 30 -28.06 -1.68 1.74
CA VAL A 30 -29.49 -1.44 1.55
C VAL A 30 -30.23 -2.73 1.18
N VAL A 31 -29.63 -3.58 0.34
CA VAL A 31 -30.30 -4.80 -0.19
C VAL A 31 -30.24 -5.97 0.79
N SER A 32 -29.09 -6.14 1.48
CA SER A 32 -28.83 -7.31 2.33
C SER A 32 -29.93 -7.61 3.39
N PRO A 33 -30.57 -6.64 4.07
CA PRO A 33 -31.61 -6.93 5.05
C PRO A 33 -32.84 -7.64 4.45
N ASP A 34 -33.13 -7.46 3.17
CA ASP A 34 -34.27 -8.08 2.47
C ASP A 34 -33.96 -9.53 2.07
N TYR A 35 -32.68 -9.93 2.03
CA TYR A 35 -32.21 -11.24 1.58
C TYR A 35 -31.20 -11.85 2.58
N PRO A 36 -31.64 -12.25 3.79
CA PRO A 36 -30.74 -12.66 4.87
C PRO A 36 -29.94 -13.95 4.58
N ASP A 37 -30.42 -14.77 3.64
CA ASP A 37 -29.76 -16.00 3.23
C ASP A 37 -28.61 -15.75 2.25
N THR A 38 -28.65 -14.67 1.46
CA THR A 38 -27.61 -14.26 0.53
C THR A 38 -26.52 -13.47 1.25
N LYS A 39 -25.27 -13.88 1.11
CA LYS A 39 -24.10 -13.16 1.63
C LYS A 39 -23.49 -12.29 0.53
N ILE A 40 -23.15 -11.05 0.87
CA ILE A 40 -22.56 -10.11 -0.08
C ILE A 40 -21.15 -9.74 0.40
N PHE A 41 -20.16 -9.99 -0.43
CA PHE A 41 -18.80 -9.47 -0.24
C PHE A 41 -18.57 -8.31 -1.21
N VAL A 42 -18.16 -7.16 -0.66
CA VAL A 42 -17.76 -6.00 -1.47
C VAL A 42 -16.25 -5.90 -1.46
N PHE A 43 -15.61 -6.23 -2.58
CA PHE A 43 -14.18 -6.04 -2.76
C PHE A 43 -13.90 -4.56 -3.03
N THR A 44 -12.95 -3.97 -2.32
CA THR A 44 -12.71 -2.53 -2.19
C THR A 44 -13.86 -1.75 -1.54
N GLY A 45 -14.67 -2.44 -0.72
CA GLY A 45 -15.73 -1.79 0.05
C GLY A 45 -15.19 -0.99 1.24
N TYR A 46 -16.03 -0.10 1.78
CA TYR A 46 -15.65 0.82 2.88
C TYR A 46 -16.55 0.72 4.12
N ALA A 47 -17.51 -0.16 4.10
CA ALA A 47 -18.40 -0.40 5.24
C ALA A 47 -18.93 -1.84 5.21
N SER A 48 -19.35 -2.35 6.36
CA SER A 48 -19.90 -3.69 6.52
C SER A 48 -21.16 -3.67 7.40
N GLY A 49 -21.89 -4.77 7.41
CA GLY A 49 -23.09 -4.91 8.22
C GLY A 49 -23.66 -6.32 8.15
N PRO A 50 -24.82 -6.59 8.77
CA PRO A 50 -25.43 -7.90 8.72
C PRO A 50 -25.64 -8.35 7.26
N GLY A 51 -25.03 -9.51 6.89
CA GLY A 51 -25.09 -10.05 5.52
C GLY A 51 -24.12 -9.39 4.51
N VAL A 52 -23.38 -8.35 4.90
CA VAL A 52 -22.38 -7.69 4.05
C VAL A 52 -21.01 -7.68 4.73
N ALA A 53 -20.02 -8.29 4.10
CA ALA A 53 -18.61 -8.12 4.45
C ALA A 53 -17.91 -7.27 3.37
N SER A 54 -16.97 -6.43 3.78
CA SER A 54 -16.12 -5.69 2.85
C SER A 54 -14.68 -6.13 2.99
N ILE A 55 -14.04 -6.44 1.87
CA ILE A 55 -12.60 -6.67 1.79
C ILE A 55 -11.99 -5.37 1.23
N SER A 56 -11.25 -4.66 2.08
CA SER A 56 -10.66 -3.35 1.77
C SER A 56 -9.13 -3.46 1.83
N PRO A 57 -8.47 -3.85 0.74
CA PRO A 57 -7.02 -4.06 0.76
C PRO A 57 -6.24 -2.80 1.12
N LEU A 58 -5.21 -2.98 1.94
CA LEU A 58 -4.25 -1.92 2.30
C LEU A 58 -3.26 -1.69 1.15
N GLN A 59 -3.77 -1.17 0.04
CA GLN A 59 -3.03 -1.04 -1.22
C GLN A 59 -1.82 -0.10 -1.09
N GLN A 60 -1.88 0.87 -0.17
CA GLN A 60 -0.76 1.77 0.13
C GLN A 60 0.48 1.03 0.66
N GLU A 61 0.30 -0.14 1.28
CA GLU A 61 1.43 -0.96 1.73
C GLU A 61 2.25 -1.54 0.57
N GLY A 62 1.64 -1.75 -0.59
CA GLY A 62 2.34 -2.16 -1.81
C GLY A 62 2.83 -0.99 -2.65
N THR A 63 2.10 0.11 -2.67
CA THR A 63 2.49 1.26 -3.49
C THR A 63 3.53 2.15 -2.82
N PHE A 64 3.66 2.10 -1.50
CA PHE A 64 4.77 2.76 -0.80
C PHE A 64 6.15 2.19 -1.20
N PRO A 65 6.43 0.87 -1.14
CA PRO A 65 7.71 0.35 -1.62
C PRO A 65 7.91 0.57 -3.13
N LEU A 66 6.83 0.59 -3.93
CA LEU A 66 6.92 0.95 -5.34
C LEU A 66 7.39 2.40 -5.54
N GLY A 67 6.83 3.33 -4.75
CA GLY A 67 7.29 4.71 -4.72
C GLY A 67 8.72 4.85 -4.22
N ALA A 68 9.09 4.11 -3.17
CA ALA A 68 10.45 4.08 -2.66
C ALA A 68 11.46 3.63 -3.72
N LEU A 69 11.10 2.64 -4.53
CA LEU A 69 11.90 2.22 -5.68
C LEU A 69 12.04 3.37 -6.71
N ALA A 70 10.93 4.06 -7.04
CA ALA A 70 10.97 5.20 -7.95
C ALA A 70 11.90 6.32 -7.44
N GLY A 71 11.80 6.67 -6.16
CA GLY A 71 12.66 7.68 -5.54
C GLY A 71 14.14 7.33 -5.55
N MET A 72 14.49 6.04 -5.40
CA MET A 72 15.88 5.56 -5.48
C MET A 72 16.42 5.47 -6.91
N MET A 73 15.54 5.28 -7.91
CA MET A 73 15.93 5.04 -9.29
C MET A 73 15.91 6.31 -10.17
N THR A 74 15.16 7.34 -9.76
CA THR A 74 15.06 8.57 -10.57
C THR A 74 16.38 9.34 -10.62
N GLU A 75 16.76 9.82 -11.82
CA GLU A 75 17.90 10.71 -12.06
C GLU A 75 17.46 12.17 -12.17
N THR A 76 16.22 12.42 -12.58
CA THR A 76 15.65 13.77 -12.76
C THR A 76 14.99 14.30 -11.48
N ASN A 77 14.77 13.46 -10.48
CA ASN A 77 13.93 13.72 -9.30
C ASN A 77 12.45 14.02 -9.65
N VAL A 78 11.96 13.55 -10.81
CA VAL A 78 10.56 13.70 -11.20
C VAL A 78 10.00 12.33 -11.57
N VAL A 79 8.92 11.93 -10.92
CA VAL A 79 8.18 10.69 -11.19
C VAL A 79 6.71 11.00 -11.47
N GLY A 80 6.07 10.16 -12.30
CA GLY A 80 4.71 10.37 -12.78
C GLY A 80 3.72 9.36 -12.21
N PHE A 81 2.45 9.80 -12.10
CA PHE A 81 1.32 8.94 -11.76
C PHE A 81 0.09 9.31 -12.59
N VAL A 82 -0.60 8.30 -13.11
CA VAL A 82 -1.91 8.46 -13.76
C VAL A 82 -2.94 7.54 -13.13
N GLY A 83 -3.97 8.12 -12.54
CA GLY A 83 -5.13 7.41 -12.01
C GLY A 83 -6.36 7.52 -12.92
N GLY A 84 -7.29 6.55 -12.79
CA GLY A 84 -8.56 6.56 -13.53
C GLY A 84 -9.54 7.59 -12.98
N GLN A 85 -9.91 7.45 -11.72
CA GLN A 85 -10.84 8.31 -10.99
C GLN A 85 -10.31 8.59 -9.58
N PRO A 86 -10.53 9.77 -9.00
CA PRO A 86 -10.05 10.11 -7.67
C PRO A 86 -10.94 9.50 -6.56
N TYR A 87 -11.18 8.20 -6.59
CA TYR A 87 -11.86 7.50 -5.52
C TYR A 87 -10.94 7.34 -4.30
N PRO A 88 -11.47 7.27 -3.06
CA PRO A 88 -10.65 7.21 -1.85
C PRO A 88 -9.55 6.15 -1.86
N ASN A 89 -9.85 4.93 -2.30
CA ASN A 89 -8.87 3.85 -2.42
C ASN A 89 -7.76 4.17 -3.43
N LEU A 90 -8.08 4.83 -4.56
CA LEU A 90 -7.09 5.17 -5.60
C LEU A 90 -6.22 6.36 -5.19
N ILE A 91 -6.79 7.29 -4.46
CA ILE A 91 -5.99 8.36 -3.85
C ILE A 91 -5.03 7.80 -2.82
N ASN A 92 -5.49 6.83 -2.03
CA ASN A 92 -4.64 6.17 -1.07
C ASN A 92 -3.46 5.43 -1.74
N ILE A 93 -3.67 4.84 -2.91
CA ILE A 93 -2.61 4.28 -3.77
C ILE A 93 -1.61 5.36 -4.19
N PHE A 94 -2.11 6.49 -4.70
CA PHE A 94 -1.28 7.61 -5.13
C PHE A 94 -0.45 8.18 -3.98
N GLU A 95 -1.09 8.40 -2.83
CA GLU A 95 -0.40 8.94 -1.65
C GLU A 95 0.62 7.96 -1.07
N GLY A 96 0.33 6.65 -1.06
CA GLY A 96 1.31 5.63 -0.71
C GLY A 96 2.54 5.67 -1.62
N PHE A 97 2.33 5.73 -2.94
CA PHE A 97 3.40 5.88 -3.91
C PHE A 97 4.23 7.15 -3.68
N LYS A 98 3.56 8.29 -3.53
CA LYS A 98 4.19 9.57 -3.26
C LYS A 98 5.01 9.56 -1.98
N ALA A 99 4.43 9.03 -0.89
CA ALA A 99 5.11 8.92 0.40
C ALA A 99 6.37 8.05 0.30
N GLY A 100 6.29 6.91 -0.41
CA GLY A 100 7.43 6.04 -0.64
C GLY A 100 8.54 6.72 -1.44
N ALA A 101 8.21 7.46 -2.49
CA ALA A 101 9.19 8.21 -3.28
C ALA A 101 9.91 9.26 -2.43
N MET A 102 9.16 10.03 -1.65
CA MET A 102 9.70 11.05 -0.74
C MET A 102 10.50 10.44 0.43
N TYR A 103 10.16 9.22 0.87
CA TYR A 103 10.87 8.52 1.92
C TYR A 103 12.32 8.18 1.55
N THR A 104 12.59 7.90 0.28
CA THR A 104 13.92 7.55 -0.21
C THR A 104 14.64 8.71 -0.91
N ASN A 105 13.89 9.73 -1.35
CA ASN A 105 14.42 10.89 -2.04
C ASN A 105 13.61 12.15 -1.67
N SER A 106 14.15 12.97 -0.77
CA SER A 106 13.48 14.19 -0.32
C SER A 106 13.33 15.28 -1.39
N ASP A 107 14.07 15.18 -2.47
CA ASP A 107 14.03 16.16 -3.58
C ASP A 107 13.09 15.73 -4.71
N VAL A 108 12.44 14.56 -4.59
CA VAL A 108 11.57 14.04 -5.64
C VAL A 108 10.28 14.86 -5.75
N GLU A 109 9.91 15.17 -6.98
CA GLU A 109 8.60 15.71 -7.34
C GLU A 109 7.73 14.58 -7.90
N VAL A 110 6.60 14.29 -7.26
CA VAL A 110 5.64 13.31 -7.73
C VAL A 110 4.47 14.02 -8.42
N ARG A 111 4.35 13.84 -9.73
CA ARG A 111 3.30 14.44 -10.54
C ARG A 111 2.14 13.47 -10.68
N GLY A 112 0.93 13.90 -10.31
CA GLY A 112 -0.28 13.08 -10.42
C GLY A 112 -1.31 13.70 -11.35
N SER A 113 -2.02 12.87 -12.11
CA SER A 113 -3.16 13.26 -12.92
C SER A 113 -4.23 12.16 -12.97
N TRP A 114 -5.45 12.53 -13.35
CA TRP A 114 -6.59 11.62 -13.44
C TRP A 114 -7.18 11.68 -14.85
N THR A 115 -7.41 10.51 -15.46
CA THR A 115 -8.00 10.40 -16.81
C THR A 115 -9.52 10.61 -16.82
N GLU A 116 -10.13 10.64 -15.63
CA GLU A 116 -11.58 10.72 -15.47
C GLU A 116 -12.35 9.55 -16.14
N GLY A 117 -11.68 8.41 -16.31
CA GLY A 117 -12.22 7.20 -16.92
C GLY A 117 -11.20 6.08 -16.98
N TRP A 118 -11.63 4.90 -17.47
CA TRP A 118 -10.83 3.67 -17.42
C TRP A 118 -10.44 3.14 -18.80
N ASP A 119 -11.17 3.55 -19.85
CA ASP A 119 -11.23 2.84 -21.13
C ASP A 119 -10.46 3.52 -22.27
N ASP A 120 -9.92 4.74 -22.07
CA ASP A 120 -9.34 5.55 -23.11
C ASP A 120 -7.79 5.63 -23.01
N PRO A 121 -7.04 4.78 -23.73
CA PRO A 121 -5.57 4.83 -23.73
C PRO A 121 -5.00 6.16 -24.23
N ALA A 122 -5.73 6.88 -25.09
CA ALA A 122 -5.24 8.16 -25.60
C ALA A 122 -5.20 9.23 -24.50
N LYS A 123 -6.12 9.19 -23.55
CA LYS A 123 -6.09 10.07 -22.36
C LYS A 123 -4.91 9.74 -21.45
N GLY A 124 -4.64 8.44 -21.20
CA GLY A 124 -3.48 8.02 -20.42
C GLY A 124 -2.17 8.45 -21.07
N ASN A 125 -2.03 8.22 -22.35
CA ASN A 125 -0.86 8.65 -23.13
C ASN A 125 -0.68 10.17 -23.09
N ALA A 126 -1.72 10.96 -23.33
CA ALA A 126 -1.63 12.42 -23.30
C ALA A 126 -1.29 12.98 -21.92
N ALA A 127 -1.80 12.35 -20.84
CA ALA A 127 -1.49 12.74 -19.48
C ALA A 127 0.00 12.52 -19.18
N GLU A 128 0.54 11.37 -19.60
CA GLU A 128 1.95 11.06 -19.39
C GLU A 128 2.91 11.85 -20.26
N GLU A 129 2.59 12.07 -21.52
CA GLU A 129 3.37 12.96 -22.39
C GLU A 129 3.57 14.34 -21.76
N ALA A 130 2.53 14.85 -21.07
CA ALA A 130 2.62 16.12 -20.35
C ALA A 130 3.53 16.03 -19.12
N GLN A 131 3.59 14.89 -18.43
CA GLN A 131 4.46 14.68 -17.28
C GLN A 131 5.92 14.42 -17.71
N ILE A 132 6.13 13.63 -18.76
CA ILE A 132 7.44 13.39 -19.39
C ILE A 132 8.04 14.71 -19.88
N ALA A 133 7.26 15.55 -20.54
CA ALA A 133 7.71 16.89 -20.97
C ALA A 133 8.16 17.80 -19.81
N GLN A 134 7.78 17.44 -18.57
CA GLN A 134 8.18 18.11 -17.33
C GLN A 134 9.26 17.35 -16.56
N GLY A 135 9.84 16.31 -17.15
CA GLY A 135 10.98 15.58 -16.62
C GLY A 135 10.65 14.26 -15.95
N ALA A 136 9.40 13.78 -15.93
CA ALA A 136 9.08 12.48 -15.38
C ALA A 136 9.76 11.35 -16.18
N GLU A 137 10.42 10.41 -15.48
CA GLU A 137 11.18 9.31 -16.10
C GLU A 137 10.88 7.93 -15.52
N ILE A 138 10.06 7.86 -14.48
CA ILE A 138 9.50 6.63 -13.94
C ILE A 138 8.01 6.89 -13.71
N LEU A 139 7.18 6.04 -14.32
CA LEU A 139 5.75 6.27 -14.39
C LEU A 139 4.97 5.15 -13.71
N PHE A 140 3.92 5.49 -12.98
CA PHE A 140 3.02 4.52 -12.37
C PHE A 140 1.57 4.83 -12.72
N HIS A 141 0.74 3.82 -12.88
CA HIS A 141 -0.69 4.03 -13.15
C HIS A 141 -1.62 3.17 -12.28
N THR A 142 -2.86 3.64 -12.17
CA THR A 142 -4.02 2.88 -11.68
C THR A 142 -5.25 3.27 -12.50
N ALA A 143 -5.19 3.08 -13.81
CA ALA A 143 -6.18 3.56 -14.76
C ALA A 143 -6.63 2.50 -15.79
N ASP A 144 -6.50 1.22 -15.46
CA ASP A 144 -6.90 0.08 -16.30
C ASP A 144 -6.42 0.20 -17.76
N THR A 145 -7.33 0.18 -18.75
CA THR A 145 -6.99 0.31 -20.18
C THR A 145 -6.39 1.69 -20.51
N ALA A 146 -6.85 2.75 -19.87
CA ALA A 146 -6.23 4.06 -20.02
C ALA A 146 -4.76 4.06 -19.56
N GLY A 147 -4.41 3.30 -18.52
CA GLY A 147 -3.05 3.11 -18.06
C GLY A 147 -2.12 2.43 -19.05
N GLN A 148 -2.64 1.60 -19.98
CA GLN A 148 -1.82 1.04 -21.06
C GLN A 148 -1.32 2.13 -22.02
N GLY A 149 -2.06 3.23 -22.14
CA GLY A 149 -1.59 4.42 -22.88
C GLY A 149 -0.39 5.09 -22.22
N MET A 150 -0.37 5.13 -20.89
CA MET A 150 0.78 5.58 -20.09
C MET A 150 2.00 4.69 -20.34
N ILE A 151 1.84 3.36 -20.24
CA ILE A 151 2.93 2.40 -20.49
C ILE A 151 3.48 2.56 -21.92
N ARG A 152 2.61 2.86 -22.90
CA ARG A 152 3.04 3.12 -24.26
C ARG A 152 3.90 4.39 -24.36
N ALA A 153 3.51 5.48 -23.69
CA ALA A 153 4.31 6.68 -23.62
C ALA A 153 5.69 6.41 -23.01
N ALA A 154 5.74 5.65 -21.88
CA ALA A 154 7.01 5.25 -21.28
C ALA A 154 7.89 4.46 -22.26
N GLN A 155 7.33 3.51 -22.99
CA GLN A 155 8.05 2.72 -24.00
C GLN A 155 8.59 3.59 -25.15
N ASP A 156 7.78 4.50 -25.67
CA ASP A 156 8.16 5.38 -26.78
C ASP A 156 9.30 6.33 -26.37
N HIS A 157 9.40 6.69 -25.12
CA HIS A 157 10.48 7.52 -24.56
C HIS A 157 11.66 6.73 -23.98
N GLY A 158 11.58 5.39 -23.91
CA GLY A 158 12.62 4.54 -23.36
C GLY A 158 12.86 4.73 -21.86
N ILE A 159 11.82 5.04 -21.11
CA ILE A 159 11.81 5.19 -19.64
C ILE A 159 11.02 4.06 -18.99
N TYR A 160 11.14 3.90 -17.67
CA TYR A 160 10.46 2.82 -16.95
C TYR A 160 9.02 3.16 -16.59
N ALA A 161 8.18 2.11 -16.57
CA ALA A 161 6.85 2.15 -16.03
C ALA A 161 6.69 1.11 -14.93
N PHE A 162 5.74 1.35 -14.02
CA PHE A 162 5.24 0.35 -13.08
C PHE A 162 3.85 -0.08 -13.47
N GLY A 163 3.61 -1.38 -13.39
CA GLY A 163 2.31 -1.98 -13.59
C GLY A 163 1.43 -1.91 -12.34
N ALA A 164 0.14 -2.19 -12.51
CA ALA A 164 -0.85 -2.15 -11.44
C ALA A 164 -1.77 -3.37 -11.43
N VAL A 165 -2.15 -3.80 -10.23
CA VAL A 165 -3.12 -4.86 -9.91
C VAL A 165 -2.67 -6.25 -10.31
N LEU A 166 -2.09 -6.41 -11.50
CA LEU A 166 -1.54 -7.65 -12.02
C LEU A 166 -0.05 -7.48 -12.30
N ASP A 167 0.66 -8.58 -12.40
CA ASP A 167 2.02 -8.58 -12.97
C ASP A 167 1.95 -8.22 -14.46
N GLN A 168 1.99 -6.91 -14.74
CA GLN A 168 1.83 -6.41 -16.10
C GLN A 168 3.06 -6.60 -16.97
N ASN A 169 4.24 -6.90 -16.40
CA ASN A 169 5.38 -7.35 -17.21
C ASN A 169 5.04 -8.66 -17.94
N VAL A 170 4.27 -9.56 -17.29
CA VAL A 170 3.82 -10.82 -17.88
C VAL A 170 2.55 -10.66 -18.72
N THR A 171 1.56 -9.90 -18.24
CA THR A 171 0.26 -9.79 -18.91
C THR A 171 0.25 -8.82 -20.08
N LEU A 172 1.23 -7.92 -20.18
CA LEU A 172 1.47 -6.99 -21.29
C LEU A 172 2.84 -7.26 -21.91
N ASP A 173 3.00 -8.43 -22.51
CA ASP A 173 4.25 -8.93 -23.09
C ASP A 173 4.93 -7.96 -24.07
N TRP A 174 4.13 -7.10 -24.72
CA TRP A 174 4.60 -6.05 -25.63
C TRP A 174 5.39 -4.93 -24.93
N ALA A 175 5.31 -4.84 -23.59
CA ALA A 175 5.96 -3.80 -22.77
C ALA A 175 6.89 -4.41 -21.69
N SER A 176 7.27 -5.68 -21.82
CA SER A 176 8.11 -6.38 -20.83
C SER A 176 9.50 -5.75 -20.66
N ASP A 177 9.99 -5.01 -21.64
CA ASP A 177 11.23 -4.22 -21.60
C ASP A 177 11.06 -2.82 -20.95
N THR A 178 9.85 -2.44 -20.61
CA THR A 178 9.48 -1.12 -20.09
C THR A 178 8.94 -1.22 -18.66
N ILE A 179 8.17 -2.27 -18.35
CA ILE A 179 7.56 -2.46 -17.02
C ILE A 179 8.57 -3.07 -16.08
N LEU A 180 9.16 -2.23 -15.23
CA LEU A 180 10.22 -2.63 -14.29
C LEU A 180 9.72 -3.61 -13.22
N THR A 181 8.56 -3.35 -12.66
CA THR A 181 7.81 -4.21 -11.72
C THR A 181 6.34 -3.78 -11.71
N SER A 182 5.52 -4.46 -10.94
CA SER A 182 4.11 -4.12 -10.78
C SER A 182 3.71 -4.17 -9.31
N PHE A 183 2.86 -3.24 -8.89
CA PHE A 183 2.05 -3.41 -7.68
C PHE A 183 0.99 -4.48 -7.98
N VAL A 184 1.02 -5.58 -7.23
CA VAL A 184 0.08 -6.69 -7.42
C VAL A 184 -0.90 -6.76 -6.26
N LEU A 185 -2.15 -6.99 -6.61
CA LEU A 185 -3.25 -7.24 -5.70
C LEU A 185 -3.84 -8.61 -6.00
N ASP A 186 -3.63 -9.58 -5.11
CA ASP A 186 -4.12 -10.95 -5.27
C ASP A 186 -5.62 -11.02 -4.96
N ILE A 187 -6.41 -10.70 -5.98
CA ILE A 187 -7.87 -10.70 -5.90
C ILE A 187 -8.40 -12.14 -5.76
N GLU A 188 -7.72 -13.11 -6.36
CA GLU A 188 -8.12 -14.52 -6.33
C GLU A 188 -8.21 -15.04 -4.90
N LYS A 189 -7.20 -14.82 -4.08
CA LYS A 189 -7.23 -15.16 -2.65
C LYS A 189 -8.41 -14.55 -1.90
N SER A 190 -8.76 -13.31 -2.20
CA SER A 190 -9.91 -12.65 -1.59
C SER A 190 -11.23 -13.29 -1.97
N PHE A 191 -11.37 -13.71 -3.22
CA PHE A 191 -12.57 -14.38 -3.70
C PHE A 191 -12.67 -15.83 -3.21
N GLU A 192 -11.56 -16.53 -3.13
CA GLU A 192 -11.48 -17.86 -2.51
C GLU A 192 -11.85 -17.82 -1.03
N TYR A 193 -11.37 -16.82 -0.29
CA TYR A 193 -11.77 -16.60 1.10
C TYR A 193 -13.29 -16.38 1.21
N ALA A 194 -13.86 -15.46 0.43
CA ALA A 194 -15.29 -15.16 0.44
C ALA A 194 -16.13 -16.40 0.16
N TYR A 195 -15.73 -17.21 -0.82
CA TYR A 195 -16.39 -18.48 -1.15
C TYR A 195 -16.26 -19.47 0.01
N THR A 196 -15.07 -19.65 0.56
CA THR A 196 -14.79 -20.63 1.62
C THR A 196 -15.62 -20.36 2.87
N VAL A 197 -15.55 -19.13 3.42
CA VAL A 197 -16.27 -18.79 4.65
C VAL A 197 -17.79 -18.84 4.47
N THR A 198 -18.29 -18.55 3.27
CA THR A 198 -19.72 -18.66 2.97
C THR A 198 -20.16 -20.11 2.92
N ASN A 199 -19.41 -20.97 2.22
CA ASN A 199 -19.72 -22.38 2.06
C ASN A 199 -19.62 -23.19 3.36
N GLU A 200 -18.71 -22.77 4.26
CA GLU A 200 -18.54 -23.38 5.57
C GLU A 200 -19.51 -22.84 6.63
N GLY A 201 -20.30 -21.82 6.30
CA GLY A 201 -21.22 -21.18 7.23
C GLY A 201 -20.52 -20.28 8.26
N ASN A 202 -19.29 -19.86 8.01
CA ASN A 202 -18.45 -19.04 8.87
C ASN A 202 -18.50 -17.55 8.50
N PHE A 203 -19.44 -17.14 7.66
CA PHE A 203 -19.58 -15.75 7.23
C PHE A 203 -19.80 -14.80 8.42
N VAL A 204 -19.03 -13.72 8.47
CA VAL A 204 -19.19 -12.59 9.39
C VAL A 204 -19.28 -11.30 8.58
N GLY A 205 -20.28 -10.47 8.90
CA GLY A 205 -20.46 -9.16 8.27
C GLY A 205 -19.49 -8.14 8.87
N GLU A 206 -18.24 -8.15 8.42
CA GLU A 206 -17.13 -7.34 8.97
C GLU A 206 -16.30 -6.65 7.88
N MET A 207 -15.50 -5.69 8.31
CA MET A 207 -14.44 -5.11 7.49
C MET A 207 -13.19 -5.99 7.59
N ILE A 208 -12.63 -6.36 6.46
CA ILE A 208 -11.40 -7.15 6.33
C ILE A 208 -10.41 -6.30 5.56
N GLU A 209 -9.27 -6.00 6.17
CA GLU A 209 -8.26 -5.08 5.62
C GLU A 209 -6.94 -5.84 5.38
N PRO A 210 -6.89 -6.68 4.33
CA PRO A 210 -5.67 -7.43 4.01
C PRO A 210 -4.61 -6.51 3.40
N GLY A 211 -3.36 -6.76 3.77
CA GLY A 211 -2.20 -5.99 3.33
C GLY A 211 -1.08 -6.86 2.78
N ILE A 212 0.14 -6.40 3.00
CA ILE A 212 1.36 -7.08 2.53
C ILE A 212 1.69 -8.33 3.37
N GLU A 213 1.33 -8.33 4.65
CA GLU A 213 1.57 -9.46 5.57
C GLU A 213 0.27 -10.22 5.87
N THR A 214 -0.82 -9.51 6.07
CA THR A 214 -2.08 -10.09 6.50
C THR A 214 -3.02 -10.28 5.31
N GLY A 215 -3.43 -11.51 5.06
CA GLY A 215 -4.46 -11.84 4.08
C GLY A 215 -5.88 -11.79 4.67
N PRO A 216 -6.89 -12.04 3.84
CA PRO A 216 -8.28 -12.06 4.31
C PRO A 216 -8.53 -13.19 5.32
N GLY A 217 -7.74 -14.26 5.28
CA GLY A 217 -7.79 -15.39 6.21
C GLY A 217 -6.90 -15.22 7.45
N GLY A 218 -6.04 -14.20 7.51
CA GLY A 218 -5.15 -13.95 8.64
C GLY A 218 -3.69 -13.64 8.27
N PRO A 219 -2.81 -13.60 9.28
CA PRO A 219 -1.39 -13.30 9.08
C PRO A 219 -0.65 -14.34 8.22
N GLY A 220 0.39 -13.88 7.49
CA GLY A 220 1.25 -14.72 6.65
C GLY A 220 0.66 -15.06 5.28
N ASP A 221 -0.49 -14.50 4.92
CA ASP A 221 -1.17 -14.75 3.66
C ASP A 221 -1.57 -13.45 2.94
N GLY A 222 -0.67 -12.46 2.98
CA GLY A 222 -0.88 -11.15 2.37
C GLY A 222 -1.26 -11.23 0.90
N ILE A 223 -2.03 -10.24 0.47
CA ILE A 223 -2.53 -10.15 -0.90
C ILE A 223 -1.96 -8.97 -1.68
N VAL A 224 -1.12 -8.18 -1.04
CA VAL A 224 -0.48 -6.98 -1.62
C VAL A 224 1.01 -7.24 -1.70
N TYR A 225 1.61 -7.12 -2.89
CA TYR A 225 3.04 -7.33 -3.06
C TYR A 225 3.58 -6.66 -4.33
N LEU A 226 4.90 -6.65 -4.52
CA LEU A 226 5.56 -6.25 -5.77
C LEU A 226 5.88 -7.49 -6.60
N ALA A 227 5.62 -7.42 -7.91
CA ALA A 227 6.05 -8.44 -8.86
C ALA A 227 7.58 -8.49 -8.96
N PRO A 228 8.15 -9.63 -9.40
CA PRO A 228 9.57 -9.69 -9.74
C PRO A 228 9.97 -8.68 -10.83
N PHE A 229 11.25 -8.33 -10.89
CA PHE A 229 11.79 -7.48 -11.95
C PHE A 229 11.97 -8.20 -13.30
N HIS A 230 11.74 -9.51 -13.34
CA HIS A 230 11.85 -10.35 -14.53
C HIS A 230 13.16 -10.11 -15.30
N GLU A 231 13.10 -9.87 -16.61
CA GLU A 231 14.27 -9.63 -17.44
C GLU A 231 14.96 -8.29 -17.13
N LEU A 232 14.26 -7.37 -16.43
CA LEU A 232 14.81 -6.09 -15.98
C LEU A 232 15.51 -6.18 -14.61
N GLU A 233 15.69 -7.37 -14.05
CA GLU A 233 16.41 -7.62 -12.79
C GLU A 233 17.81 -6.95 -12.78
N GLY A 234 18.49 -6.92 -13.91
CA GLY A 234 19.79 -6.28 -14.07
C GLY A 234 19.76 -4.75 -14.15
N ALA A 235 18.60 -4.15 -14.36
CA ALA A 235 18.43 -2.70 -14.44
C ALA A 235 18.37 -2.04 -13.04
N VAL A 236 18.02 -2.82 -12.00
CA VAL A 236 17.95 -2.34 -10.63
C VAL A 236 19.26 -2.62 -9.90
N PRO A 237 19.99 -1.61 -9.41
CA PRO A 237 21.21 -1.80 -8.63
C PRO A 237 20.99 -2.66 -7.38
N GLN A 238 22.01 -3.42 -6.96
CA GLN A 238 21.87 -4.37 -5.86
C GLN A 238 21.60 -3.68 -4.51
N ASP A 239 22.17 -2.51 -4.28
CA ASP A 239 21.92 -1.69 -3.08
C ASP A 239 20.48 -1.16 -3.04
N VAL A 240 19.91 -0.79 -4.20
CA VAL A 240 18.50 -0.41 -4.33
C VAL A 240 17.59 -1.60 -3.99
N LYS A 241 17.89 -2.81 -4.51
CA LYS A 241 17.12 -4.02 -4.17
C LYS A 241 17.18 -4.33 -2.69
N ASN A 242 18.37 -4.32 -2.11
CA ASN A 242 18.54 -4.57 -0.68
C ASN A 242 17.76 -3.55 0.18
N ARG A 243 17.73 -2.29 -0.25
CA ARG A 243 16.96 -1.24 0.44
C ARG A 243 15.46 -1.45 0.29
N LEU A 244 15.00 -1.83 -0.90
CA LEU A 244 13.60 -2.14 -1.16
C LEU A 244 13.13 -3.33 -0.30
N ASP A 245 13.92 -4.40 -0.24
CA ASP A 245 13.63 -5.59 0.58
C ASP A 245 13.53 -5.22 2.08
N ALA A 246 14.42 -4.34 2.56
CA ALA A 246 14.36 -3.86 3.93
C ALA A 246 13.06 -3.06 4.20
N ILE A 247 12.64 -2.18 3.30
CA ILE A 247 11.39 -1.43 3.41
C ILE A 247 10.18 -2.38 3.45
N VAL A 248 10.12 -3.35 2.53
CA VAL A 248 9.05 -4.36 2.51
C VAL A 248 9.02 -5.15 3.81
N SER A 249 10.19 -5.59 4.30
CA SER A 249 10.31 -6.30 5.56
C SER A 249 9.86 -5.46 6.76
N ASP A 250 10.19 -4.17 6.78
CA ASP A 250 9.76 -3.26 7.85
C ASP A 250 8.23 -3.09 7.88
N ILE A 251 7.58 -3.03 6.70
CA ILE A 251 6.11 -2.99 6.61
C ILE A 251 5.53 -4.33 7.09
N GLN A 252 6.03 -5.47 6.62
CA GLN A 252 5.58 -6.80 7.01
C GLN A 252 5.69 -7.05 8.52
N ASN A 253 6.74 -6.54 9.13
CA ASN A 253 6.96 -6.68 10.58
C ASN A 253 6.27 -5.58 11.42
N GLY A 254 5.54 -4.66 10.79
CA GLY A 254 4.89 -3.54 11.47
C GLY A 254 5.84 -2.47 12.04
N TYR A 255 7.10 -2.47 11.62
CA TYR A 255 8.07 -1.42 11.99
C TYR A 255 7.84 -0.14 11.19
N LEU A 256 7.31 -0.26 10.00
CA LEU A 256 6.90 0.84 9.15
C LEU A 256 5.41 0.69 8.86
N VAL A 257 4.59 1.58 9.41
CA VAL A 257 3.14 1.59 9.20
C VAL A 257 2.80 2.65 8.16
N ILE A 258 2.15 2.24 7.08
CA ILE A 258 1.69 3.14 6.02
C ILE A 258 0.23 3.48 6.30
N PRO A 259 -0.08 4.72 6.74
CA PRO A 259 -1.44 5.06 7.13
C PRO A 259 -2.39 5.03 5.93
N PHE A 260 -3.62 4.60 6.18
CA PHE A 260 -4.71 4.79 5.24
C PHE A 260 -5.24 6.22 5.41
N THR A 261 -5.05 7.04 4.39
CA THR A 261 -5.49 8.44 4.39
C THR A 261 -6.70 8.60 3.49
N ALA A 262 -7.89 8.34 4.03
CA ALA A 262 -9.16 8.58 3.35
C ALA A 262 -9.72 10.00 3.56
N GLU A 263 -9.00 10.88 4.26
CA GLU A 263 -9.47 12.23 4.51
C GLU A 263 -9.15 13.17 3.34
N PHE A 264 -10.21 13.50 2.60
CA PHE A 264 -10.20 14.59 1.63
C PHE A 264 -10.45 15.92 2.29
N THR A 265 -9.59 16.89 2.02
CA THR A 265 -10.03 18.28 2.08
C THR A 265 -10.85 18.59 0.83
N ALA A 266 -11.92 19.35 0.97
CA ALA A 266 -12.82 19.75 -0.13
C ALA A 266 -12.12 20.55 -1.26
N ALA A 267 -10.79 20.68 -1.21
CA ALA A 267 -9.94 21.40 -2.15
C ALA A 267 -9.06 20.45 -3.02
N GLY A 268 -9.19 19.12 -2.87
CA GLY A 268 -8.35 18.17 -3.62
C GLY A 268 -6.88 18.14 -3.16
N GLU A 269 -6.56 18.76 -2.05
CA GLU A 269 -5.24 18.68 -1.43
C GLU A 269 -5.23 17.51 -0.45
N SER A 270 -4.33 16.56 -0.69
CA SER A 270 -4.09 15.44 0.20
C SER A 270 -3.51 15.92 1.52
N ALA A 271 -4.15 15.53 2.62
CA ALA A 271 -3.61 15.73 3.97
C ALA A 271 -2.79 14.51 4.41
N LEU A 272 -1.81 14.07 3.60
CA LEU A 272 -0.72 13.27 4.15
C LEU A 272 0.15 14.20 4.99
N THR A 273 -0.12 14.27 6.25
CA THR A 273 0.95 14.48 7.22
C THR A 273 1.74 13.17 7.24
N ILE A 274 2.76 13.06 6.39
CA ILE A 274 3.89 12.20 6.74
C ILE A 274 4.31 12.77 8.08
N ASP A 275 4.19 11.97 9.14
CA ASP A 275 4.83 12.33 10.40
C ASP A 275 6.29 12.52 10.05
N GLU A 276 6.77 13.77 10.05
CA GLU A 276 8.16 14.10 9.70
C GLU A 276 9.14 13.35 10.60
N SER A 277 8.67 12.79 11.73
CA SER A 277 9.44 11.89 12.59
C SER A 277 9.74 10.54 11.89
N VAL A 278 8.90 10.08 10.96
CA VAL A 278 9.16 8.88 10.14
C VAL A 278 10.08 9.20 8.96
N ALA A 279 9.94 10.38 8.35
CA ALA A 279 10.79 10.84 7.24
C ALA A 279 12.19 11.26 7.70
N ALA A 280 12.37 11.64 8.97
CA ALA A 280 13.64 12.06 9.55
C ALA A 280 14.48 10.92 10.16
N THR A 281 14.01 9.67 10.06
CA THR A 281 14.87 8.55 10.42
C THR A 281 15.87 8.35 9.28
N GLU A 282 16.98 9.09 9.31
CA GLU A 282 18.18 8.72 8.55
C GLU A 282 18.36 7.21 8.72
N VAL A 283 18.46 6.54 7.59
CA VAL A 283 18.69 5.11 7.48
C VAL A 283 19.97 4.74 8.20
N ALA A 284 19.86 4.47 9.49
CA ALA A 284 20.83 3.65 10.17
C ALA A 284 20.44 2.20 9.90
N SER A 285 21.26 1.54 9.11
CA SER A 285 21.25 0.11 8.87
C SER A 285 20.96 -0.67 10.15
N GLU A 286 20.02 -1.64 10.02
CA GLU A 286 19.77 -2.76 10.92
C GLU A 286 19.15 -2.45 12.30
N GLY A 287 17.87 -2.75 12.42
CA GLY A 287 17.15 -3.03 13.68
C GLY A 287 16.25 -1.89 14.16
N GLY A 288 14.95 -2.24 14.38
CA GLY A 288 13.92 -1.35 14.90
C GLY A 288 14.38 -0.41 16.03
N GLY A 289 14.15 0.88 15.87
CA GLY A 289 14.67 1.90 16.75
C GLY A 289 14.00 1.90 18.14
N CYS A 290 14.76 2.01 19.20
CA CYS A 290 14.25 2.36 20.53
C CYS A 290 14.05 3.88 20.61
N LEU A 291 12.91 4.40 20.11
CA LEU A 291 12.66 5.84 19.97
C LEU A 291 12.88 6.64 21.27
N ILE A 292 12.32 6.17 22.38
CA ILE A 292 12.49 6.83 23.69
C ILE A 292 13.94 6.78 24.13
N ALA A 293 14.60 5.62 24.05
CA ALA A 293 15.99 5.48 24.43
C ALA A 293 16.91 6.34 23.53
N THR A 294 16.63 6.40 22.23
CA THR A 294 17.38 7.27 21.29
C THR A 294 17.18 8.73 21.63
N ALA A 295 15.97 9.17 21.96
CA ALA A 295 15.70 10.54 22.37
C ALA A 295 16.36 10.87 23.71
N ALA A 296 16.30 9.97 24.70
CA ALA A 296 16.92 10.15 26.02
C ALA A 296 18.46 10.22 25.95
N PHE A 297 19.08 9.35 25.15
CA PHE A 297 20.54 9.27 25.03
C PHE A 297 21.11 10.07 23.84
N GLY A 298 20.25 10.72 23.04
CA GLY A 298 20.65 11.67 22.00
C GLY A 298 21.19 11.05 20.70
N SER A 299 21.35 9.74 20.62
CA SER A 299 21.84 9.05 19.42
C SER A 299 21.49 7.57 19.45
N GLU A 300 21.12 6.99 18.31
CA GLU A 300 21.00 5.55 18.12
C GLU A 300 22.29 4.77 18.34
N MET A 301 23.42 5.45 18.16
CA MET A 301 24.75 4.87 18.38
C MET A 301 25.23 5.01 19.84
N ALA A 302 24.41 5.57 20.73
CA ALA A 302 24.74 5.63 22.14
C ALA A 302 24.94 4.20 22.72
N PRO A 303 25.97 3.95 23.53
CA PRO A 303 26.25 2.61 24.07
C PRO A 303 25.08 1.96 24.77
N GLN A 304 24.23 2.75 25.42
CA GLN A 304 23.03 2.29 26.11
C GLN A 304 21.97 1.79 25.11
N VAL A 305 21.78 2.49 24.00
CA VAL A 305 20.85 2.09 22.93
C VAL A 305 21.35 0.84 22.24
N GLN A 306 22.64 0.75 21.94
CA GLN A 306 23.24 -0.45 21.36
C GLN A 306 23.10 -1.67 22.28
N PHE A 307 23.31 -1.49 23.58
CA PHE A 307 23.13 -2.57 24.56
C PHE A 307 21.67 -3.08 24.62
N LEU A 308 20.69 -2.20 24.55
CA LEU A 308 19.28 -2.59 24.49
C LEU A 308 18.94 -3.38 23.20
N ARG A 309 19.53 -2.98 22.08
CA ARG A 309 19.41 -3.71 20.81
C ARG A 309 20.03 -5.10 20.90
N GLU A 310 21.24 -5.20 21.45
CA GLU A 310 21.91 -6.50 21.65
C GLU A 310 21.09 -7.45 22.51
N ILE A 311 20.47 -6.98 23.60
CA ILE A 311 19.57 -7.80 24.41
C ILE A 311 18.36 -8.26 23.60
N ARG A 312 17.72 -7.35 22.86
CA ARG A 312 16.57 -7.69 22.02
C ARG A 312 16.97 -8.77 21.00
N ASP A 313 18.01 -8.52 20.23
CA ASP A 313 18.38 -9.34 19.07
C ASP A 313 18.99 -10.69 19.48
N ASN A 314 19.82 -10.70 20.49
CA ASN A 314 20.57 -11.89 20.91
C ASN A 314 19.87 -12.73 21.98
N THR A 315 18.83 -12.20 22.62
CA THR A 315 18.14 -12.89 23.72
C THR A 315 16.65 -13.04 23.46
N VAL A 316 15.95 -11.93 23.21
CA VAL A 316 14.49 -11.94 23.12
C VAL A 316 14.04 -12.55 21.80
N LEU A 317 14.56 -12.08 20.68
CA LEU A 317 14.17 -12.53 19.34
C LEU A 317 14.68 -13.93 18.96
N GLN A 318 15.52 -14.54 19.80
CA GLN A 318 16.00 -15.92 19.58
C GLN A 318 14.99 -17.00 20.02
N THR A 319 13.84 -16.62 20.53
CA THR A 319 12.78 -17.54 20.96
C THR A 319 11.45 -17.17 20.32
N GLU A 320 10.65 -18.18 19.97
CA GLU A 320 9.30 -17.97 19.42
C GLU A 320 8.40 -17.12 20.37
N SER A 321 8.46 -17.38 21.67
CA SER A 321 7.74 -16.59 22.67
C SER A 321 8.23 -15.15 22.75
N GLY A 322 9.54 -14.93 22.59
CA GLY A 322 10.13 -13.60 22.60
C GLY A 322 9.76 -12.80 21.33
N THR A 323 9.74 -13.45 20.18
CA THR A 323 9.29 -12.85 18.92
C THR A 323 7.82 -12.43 18.99
N ASN A 324 6.95 -13.31 19.49
CA ASN A 324 5.53 -13.00 19.69
C ASN A 324 5.31 -11.87 20.71
N PHE A 325 6.10 -11.89 21.81
CA PHE A 325 6.07 -10.80 22.79
C PHE A 325 6.49 -9.47 22.15
N MET A 326 7.60 -9.44 21.40
CA MET A 326 8.09 -8.22 20.77
C MET A 326 7.12 -7.66 19.72
N THR A 327 6.41 -8.52 18.99
CA THR A 327 5.37 -8.10 18.05
C THR A 327 4.25 -7.33 18.79
N GLY A 328 3.69 -7.89 19.86
CA GLY A 328 2.68 -7.21 20.65
C GLY A 328 3.21 -5.99 21.42
N PHE A 329 4.45 -6.07 21.91
CA PHE A 329 5.12 -4.98 22.60
C PHE A 329 5.38 -3.80 21.65
N ASN A 330 5.85 -4.05 20.44
CA ASN A 330 6.11 -3.00 19.45
C ASN A 330 4.83 -2.26 19.09
N GLN A 331 3.74 -2.98 18.85
CA GLN A 331 2.44 -2.38 18.58
C GLN A 331 2.01 -1.42 19.70
N PHE A 332 2.15 -1.85 20.95
CA PHE A 332 1.87 -1.01 22.12
C PHE A 332 2.87 0.13 22.25
N TYR A 333 4.17 -0.16 22.14
CA TYR A 333 5.26 0.81 22.31
C TYR A 333 5.16 1.96 21.28
N TYR A 334 4.98 1.67 20.00
CA TYR A 334 4.89 2.69 18.97
C TYR A 334 3.60 3.50 19.00
N SER A 335 2.57 3.05 19.72
CA SER A 335 1.35 3.84 19.91
C SER A 335 1.56 5.11 20.76
N PHE A 336 2.60 5.15 21.60
CA PHE A 336 2.87 6.28 22.49
C PHE A 336 4.32 6.79 22.46
N SER A 337 5.28 5.97 22.05
CA SER A 337 6.72 6.33 22.10
C SER A 337 7.10 7.55 21.27
N PRO A 338 6.51 7.85 20.11
CA PRO A 338 6.81 9.10 19.40
C PRO A 338 6.48 10.33 20.23
N VAL A 339 5.32 10.34 20.88
CA VAL A 339 4.91 11.48 21.75
C VAL A 339 5.86 11.68 22.92
N ILE A 340 6.32 10.59 23.55
CA ILE A 340 7.28 10.67 24.65
C ILE A 340 8.65 11.11 24.15
N ALA A 341 9.11 10.56 23.03
CA ALA A 341 10.40 10.93 22.44
C ALA A 341 10.46 12.41 22.05
N ASP A 342 9.37 12.97 21.53
CA ASP A 342 9.28 14.39 21.23
C ASP A 342 9.29 15.25 22.50
N TYR A 343 8.52 14.81 23.53
CA TYR A 343 8.53 15.50 24.81
C TYR A 343 9.92 15.50 25.46
N GLU A 344 10.68 14.41 25.37
CA GLU A 344 12.07 14.34 25.85
C GLU A 344 13.04 15.24 25.07
N ARG A 345 12.83 15.38 23.75
CA ARG A 345 13.64 16.29 22.92
C ARG A 345 13.42 17.75 23.30
N GLU A 346 12.16 18.13 23.56
CA GLU A 346 11.78 19.50 23.89
C GLU A 346 12.08 19.88 25.34
N ASN A 347 12.17 18.90 26.25
CA ASN A 347 12.32 19.13 27.68
C ASN A 347 13.55 18.41 28.24
N PRO A 348 14.74 19.00 28.15
CA PRO A 348 15.99 18.39 28.61
C PRO A 348 15.98 17.89 30.07
N ALA A 349 15.18 18.52 30.93
CA ALA A 349 15.03 18.12 32.35
C ALA A 349 14.25 16.80 32.54
N PHE A 350 13.60 16.30 31.50
CA PHE A 350 12.86 15.03 31.53
C PHE A 350 13.77 13.82 31.24
N LYS A 351 15.02 14.07 30.80
CA LYS A 351 16.01 13.03 30.49
C LYS A 351 16.71 12.44 31.73
N GLU A 352 16.59 13.09 32.90
CA GLU A 352 17.13 12.64 34.20
C GLU A 352 16.10 11.74 34.92
#